data_df2a1e51e58b0affae442e1174d59d43
#
_entry.id   df2a1e51e58b0affae442e1174d59d43
#
_cell.length_a   1.000
_cell.length_b   1.000
_cell.length_c   1.000
_cell.angle_alpha   90.00
_cell.angle_beta   90.00
_cell.angle_gamma   90.00
#
_symmetry.space_group_name_H-M   'P 1'
#
loop_
_entity.id
_entity.type
_entity.pdbx_description
1 polymer ?
#
loop_
_entity_poly.entity_id
_entity_poly.type
_entity_poly.pdbx_seq_one_letter_code
_entity_poly.pdbx_strand_id
1 'polypeptide(L)'
;MKIANAAGRAVIVIGDSTVDIATASEGCFGPDMMSIFDNWEEFCNFAATITEGTDALDMTTLRRPVTAPRQVFAIGLNYRQHAEESGMEIPQVPATFTKFPASLSGPFDDIPIVGTSVDWEVELVAVVGRQADNVSVDDAWSYIAGLTVGQDISDRKLQMAAGRQFSLGKSRRGFGPMGPFVVTPDEFENPDDLALGCSVDGEVVQDARSSDLIFNIPTLVAELSSVLTLYPGDVIFTGTPSGVGMARKPPRALTPGNVLETWVEGIGTMRNTCV
;
A
#
# COMPACT_ATOMS: atom_id res chain seq x y z
N MET A 1 -11.36 4.31 -11.53
CA MET A 1 -10.26 4.33 -12.53
C MET A 1 -9.00 3.64 -11.98
N LYS A 2 -8.09 3.26 -12.88
CA LYS A 2 -6.80 2.65 -12.52
C LYS A 2 -5.66 3.54 -13.03
N ILE A 3 -4.71 3.89 -12.17
CA ILE A 3 -3.53 4.69 -12.50
C ILE A 3 -2.25 3.98 -12.11
N ALA A 4 -1.16 4.27 -12.82
CA ALA A 4 0.13 3.65 -12.61
C ALA A 4 1.29 4.62 -12.85
N ASN A 5 2.44 4.24 -12.33
CA ASN A 5 3.72 4.85 -12.65
C ASN A 5 4.45 3.95 -13.67
N ALA A 6 4.38 4.28 -14.94
CA ALA A 6 5.07 3.55 -16.01
C ALA A 6 6.37 4.26 -16.38
N ALA A 7 7.51 3.64 -16.14
CA ALA A 7 8.86 4.18 -16.39
C ALA A 7 9.11 5.58 -15.81
N GLY A 8 8.47 5.92 -14.69
CA GLY A 8 8.57 7.23 -14.03
C GLY A 8 7.55 8.25 -14.50
N ARG A 9 6.55 7.85 -15.29
CA ARG A 9 5.48 8.71 -15.79
C ARG A 9 4.13 8.24 -15.29
N ALA A 10 3.26 9.21 -14.95
CA ALA A 10 1.89 8.95 -14.55
C ALA A 10 1.05 8.58 -15.78
N VAL A 11 0.36 7.44 -15.70
CA VAL A 11 -0.51 6.93 -16.76
C VAL A 11 -1.87 6.51 -16.20
N ILE A 12 -2.94 6.69 -17.01
CA ILE A 12 -4.23 6.04 -16.81
C ILE A 12 -4.16 4.68 -17.48
N VAL A 13 -4.67 3.63 -16.84
CA VAL A 13 -4.71 2.25 -17.36
C VAL A 13 -6.13 1.92 -17.78
N ILE A 14 -6.30 1.48 -19.03
CA ILE A 14 -7.59 1.08 -19.63
C ILE A 14 -7.41 -0.29 -20.28
N GLY A 15 -7.93 -1.33 -19.63
CA GLY A 15 -7.66 -2.72 -20.03
C GLY A 15 -6.15 -3.00 -20.06
N ASP A 16 -5.65 -3.44 -21.22
CA ASP A 16 -4.22 -3.72 -21.46
C ASP A 16 -3.48 -2.53 -22.10
N SER A 17 -4.04 -1.32 -21.99
CA SER A 17 -3.50 -0.10 -22.60
C SER A 17 -3.31 1.00 -21.56
N THR A 18 -2.50 2.00 -21.92
CA THR A 18 -2.22 3.17 -21.08
C THR A 18 -2.41 4.46 -21.86
N VAL A 19 -2.65 5.55 -21.13
CA VAL A 19 -2.63 6.94 -21.63
C VAL A 19 -1.66 7.72 -20.75
N ASP A 20 -0.63 8.32 -21.35
CA ASP A 20 0.28 9.24 -20.66
C ASP A 20 -0.46 10.53 -20.29
N ILE A 21 -0.57 10.79 -18.99
CA ILE A 21 -1.39 11.88 -18.45
C ILE A 21 -0.83 13.25 -18.87
N ALA A 22 0.47 13.46 -18.81
CA ALA A 22 1.08 14.75 -19.17
C ALA A 22 0.86 15.07 -20.66
N THR A 23 0.96 14.07 -21.52
CA THR A 23 0.74 14.23 -22.96
C THR A 23 -0.75 14.49 -23.26
N ALA A 24 -1.63 13.66 -22.73
CA ALA A 24 -3.07 13.75 -23.00
C ALA A 24 -3.72 15.02 -22.43
N SER A 25 -3.17 15.56 -21.34
CA SER A 25 -3.62 16.81 -20.73
C SER A 25 -2.93 18.05 -21.28
N GLU A 26 -2.13 17.91 -22.36
CA GLU A 26 -1.33 19.01 -22.94
C GLU A 26 -0.47 19.74 -21.91
N GLY A 27 0.02 19.00 -20.92
CA GLY A 27 0.87 19.54 -19.85
C GLY A 27 0.11 20.19 -18.68
N CYS A 28 -1.22 20.08 -18.64
CA CYS A 28 -2.01 20.55 -17.49
C CYS A 28 -1.61 19.83 -16.20
N PHE A 29 -1.34 18.51 -16.31
CA PHE A 29 -0.72 17.70 -15.25
C PHE A 29 0.72 17.38 -15.65
N GLY A 30 1.64 17.40 -14.66
CA GLY A 30 3.02 17.01 -14.86
C GLY A 30 3.17 15.49 -15.08
N PRO A 31 4.36 15.02 -15.51
CA PRO A 31 4.59 13.59 -15.74
C PRO A 31 4.74 12.77 -14.47
N ASP A 32 5.00 13.39 -13.32
CA ASP A 32 5.18 12.68 -12.05
C ASP A 32 3.84 12.35 -11.39
N MET A 33 3.77 11.21 -10.71
CA MET A 33 2.57 10.76 -10.00
C MET A 33 2.07 11.77 -8.95
N MET A 34 2.98 12.51 -8.30
CA MET A 34 2.56 13.48 -7.27
C MET A 34 1.81 14.67 -7.88
N SER A 35 2.06 15.00 -9.15
CA SER A 35 1.35 16.09 -9.83
C SER A 35 -0.16 15.88 -9.96
N ILE A 36 -0.59 14.61 -10.00
CA ILE A 36 -2.02 14.26 -10.06
C ILE A 36 -2.65 14.25 -8.65
N PHE A 37 -1.92 13.84 -7.62
CA PHE A 37 -2.45 13.87 -6.26
C PHE A 37 -2.57 15.31 -5.73
N ASP A 38 -1.64 16.20 -6.07
CA ASP A 38 -1.71 17.61 -5.68
C ASP A 38 -2.94 18.34 -6.26
N ASN A 39 -3.53 17.82 -7.36
CA ASN A 39 -4.71 18.37 -8.04
C ASN A 39 -5.76 17.27 -8.30
N TRP A 40 -6.04 16.45 -7.30
CA TRP A 40 -6.80 15.20 -7.44
C TRP A 40 -8.21 15.39 -8.03
N GLU A 41 -8.94 16.43 -7.63
CA GLU A 41 -10.30 16.69 -8.12
C GLU A 41 -10.31 17.07 -9.61
N GLU A 42 -9.42 17.99 -10.01
CA GLU A 42 -9.25 18.37 -11.41
C GLU A 42 -8.77 17.19 -12.25
N PHE A 43 -7.87 16.37 -11.68
CA PHE A 43 -7.42 15.16 -12.35
C PHE A 43 -8.56 14.16 -12.55
N CYS A 44 -9.43 13.92 -11.59
CA CYS A 44 -10.59 13.04 -11.73
C CYS A 44 -11.52 13.53 -12.85
N ASN A 45 -11.77 14.85 -12.94
CA ASN A 45 -12.58 15.43 -14.00
C ASN A 45 -11.95 15.23 -15.38
N PHE A 46 -10.64 15.42 -15.50
CA PHE A 46 -9.90 15.14 -16.74
C PHE A 46 -9.95 13.65 -17.09
N ALA A 47 -9.63 12.77 -16.13
CA ALA A 47 -9.57 11.33 -16.35
C ALA A 47 -10.91 10.73 -16.82
N ALA A 48 -12.04 11.30 -16.37
CA ALA A 48 -13.37 10.90 -16.82
C ALA A 48 -13.61 11.15 -18.33
N THR A 49 -12.80 11.98 -18.99
CA THR A 49 -12.86 12.21 -20.43
C THR A 49 -12.07 11.20 -21.25
N ILE A 50 -11.23 10.40 -20.62
CA ILE A 50 -10.34 9.44 -21.26
C ILE A 50 -11.04 8.07 -21.33
N THR A 51 -11.34 7.62 -22.55
CA THR A 51 -12.10 6.38 -22.80
C THR A 51 -11.31 5.28 -23.51
N GLU A 52 -10.17 5.63 -24.13
CA GLU A 52 -9.36 4.69 -24.91
C GLU A 52 -7.87 4.85 -24.57
N GLY A 53 -7.14 3.74 -24.52
CA GLY A 53 -5.69 3.74 -24.34
C GLY A 53 -4.96 4.01 -25.65
N THR A 54 -3.78 4.61 -25.57
CA THR A 54 -2.93 4.93 -26.73
C THR A 54 -1.74 3.99 -26.89
N ASP A 55 -1.23 3.45 -25.81
CA ASP A 55 -0.04 2.64 -25.76
C ASP A 55 -0.30 1.30 -25.02
N ALA A 56 0.43 0.25 -25.35
CA ALA A 56 0.31 -1.02 -24.63
C ALA A 56 0.87 -0.89 -23.21
N LEU A 57 0.19 -1.50 -22.24
CA LEU A 57 0.68 -1.59 -20.87
C LEU A 57 1.86 -2.56 -20.78
N ASP A 58 3.02 -2.04 -20.40
CA ASP A 58 4.20 -2.86 -20.10
C ASP A 58 4.40 -2.96 -18.58
N MET A 59 4.01 -4.09 -18.01
CA MET A 59 4.12 -4.38 -16.59
C MET A 59 5.56 -4.29 -16.06
N THR A 60 6.57 -4.57 -16.91
CA THR A 60 7.99 -4.54 -16.50
C THR A 60 8.51 -3.12 -16.23
N THR A 61 7.82 -2.12 -16.73
CA THR A 61 8.17 -0.69 -16.54
C THR A 61 7.54 -0.08 -15.31
N LEU A 62 6.60 -0.78 -14.64
CA LEU A 62 5.87 -0.25 -13.52
C LEU A 62 6.76 -0.04 -12.30
N ARG A 63 6.57 1.10 -11.65
CA ARG A 63 7.27 1.53 -10.43
C ARG A 63 6.25 1.83 -9.34
N ARG A 64 6.74 2.14 -8.14
CA ARG A 64 5.83 2.56 -7.05
C ARG A 64 4.92 3.69 -7.49
N PRO A 65 3.59 3.58 -7.28
CA PRO A 65 2.65 4.56 -7.79
C PRO A 65 2.62 5.87 -6.99
N VAL A 66 3.06 5.88 -5.73
CA VAL A 66 3.24 7.12 -4.96
C VAL A 66 4.74 7.35 -4.78
N THR A 67 5.27 8.36 -5.49
CA THR A 67 6.71 8.56 -5.62
C THR A 67 7.34 9.29 -4.44
N ALA A 68 6.62 10.24 -3.82
CA ALA A 68 7.12 11.08 -2.75
C ALA A 68 6.03 11.47 -1.72
N PRO A 69 5.45 10.50 -0.98
CA PRO A 69 4.50 10.83 0.07
C PRO A 69 5.16 11.68 1.14
N ARG A 70 4.42 12.66 1.69
CA ARG A 70 4.91 13.47 2.82
C ARG A 70 4.93 12.65 4.09
N GLN A 71 3.92 11.77 4.26
CA GLN A 71 3.76 10.91 5.42
C GLN A 71 3.45 9.48 4.97
N VAL A 72 3.96 8.53 5.73
CA VAL A 72 3.67 7.10 5.54
C VAL A 72 3.24 6.54 6.89
N PHE A 73 1.95 6.36 7.04
CA PHE A 73 1.37 5.73 8.22
C PHE A 73 1.36 4.22 8.06
N ALA A 74 1.51 3.52 9.18
CA ALA A 74 1.33 2.08 9.24
C ALA A 74 0.64 1.70 10.56
N ILE A 75 -0.24 0.71 10.48
CA ILE A 75 -1.11 0.33 11.59
C ILE A 75 -0.76 -1.08 12.07
N GLY A 76 -0.29 -1.18 13.29
CA GLY A 76 -0.02 -2.48 13.92
C GLY A 76 -1.28 -3.14 14.46
N LEU A 77 -1.31 -4.48 14.42
CA LEU A 77 -2.36 -5.31 15.05
C LEU A 77 -3.79 -4.96 14.61
N ASN A 78 -3.99 -4.70 13.33
CA ASN A 78 -5.29 -4.27 12.81
C ASN A 78 -6.16 -5.41 12.25
N TYR A 79 -5.75 -6.66 12.42
CA TYR A 79 -6.57 -7.85 12.14
C TYR A 79 -6.73 -8.67 13.41
N ARG A 80 -7.96 -9.08 13.72
CA ARG A 80 -8.28 -9.82 14.94
C ARG A 80 -7.46 -11.10 15.06
N GLN A 81 -7.43 -11.90 14.01
CA GLN A 81 -6.65 -13.16 13.99
C GLN A 81 -5.14 -12.92 14.15
N HIS A 82 -4.61 -11.80 13.63
CA HIS A 82 -3.21 -11.44 13.81
C HIS A 82 -2.88 -11.05 15.25
N ALA A 83 -3.79 -10.35 15.94
CA ALA A 83 -3.64 -10.06 17.36
C ALA A 83 -3.63 -11.36 18.19
N GLU A 84 -4.53 -12.29 17.89
CA GLU A 84 -4.63 -13.61 18.56
C GLU A 84 -3.35 -14.46 18.34
N GLU A 85 -2.85 -14.59 17.09
CA GLU A 85 -1.63 -15.36 16.80
C GLU A 85 -0.39 -14.78 17.48
N SER A 86 -0.34 -13.45 17.64
CA SER A 86 0.74 -12.73 18.28
C SER A 86 0.63 -12.73 19.81
N GLY A 87 -0.46 -13.25 20.37
CA GLY A 87 -0.73 -13.26 21.81
C GLY A 87 -0.89 -11.86 22.40
N MET A 88 -1.34 -10.90 21.60
CA MET A 88 -1.54 -9.50 22.01
C MET A 88 -3.02 -9.19 22.16
N GLU A 89 -3.34 -8.28 23.07
CA GLU A 89 -4.69 -7.74 23.21
C GLU A 89 -5.06 -6.88 22.00
N ILE A 90 -6.33 -6.92 21.60
CA ILE A 90 -6.87 -6.08 20.54
C ILE A 90 -6.79 -4.61 20.99
N PRO A 91 -6.12 -3.73 20.23
CA PRO A 91 -6.00 -2.33 20.60
C PRO A 91 -7.36 -1.63 20.57
N GLN A 92 -7.57 -0.66 21.45
CA GLN A 92 -8.80 0.16 21.48
C GLN A 92 -8.73 1.36 20.54
N VAL A 93 -7.53 1.73 20.09
CA VAL A 93 -7.23 2.79 19.12
C VAL A 93 -6.18 2.26 18.14
N PRO A 94 -6.09 2.79 16.90
CA PRO A 94 -5.10 2.34 15.94
C PRO A 94 -3.67 2.45 16.47
N ALA A 95 -2.95 1.34 16.54
CA ALA A 95 -1.55 1.30 16.98
C ALA A 95 -0.64 1.84 15.85
N THR A 96 -0.62 3.17 15.71
CA THR A 96 0.02 3.85 14.60
C THR A 96 1.53 3.99 14.79
N PHE A 97 2.29 3.68 13.76
CA PHE A 97 3.71 4.00 13.61
C PHE A 97 3.97 4.54 12.20
N THR A 98 5.18 5.01 11.93
CA THR A 98 5.56 5.49 10.58
C THR A 98 6.53 4.53 9.92
N LYS A 99 6.40 4.37 8.59
CA LYS A 99 7.47 3.92 7.72
C LYS A 99 8.11 5.17 7.10
N PHE A 100 9.43 5.25 7.14
CA PHE A 100 10.10 6.39 6.49
C PHE A 100 9.98 6.24 4.96
N PRO A 101 9.69 7.33 4.21
CA PRO A 101 9.52 7.27 2.75
C PRO A 101 10.68 6.61 1.99
N ALA A 102 11.89 6.65 2.56
CA ALA A 102 13.07 5.99 2.01
C ALA A 102 12.99 4.44 1.98
N SER A 103 12.03 3.85 2.69
CA SER A 103 11.77 2.41 2.66
C SER A 103 10.92 1.97 1.47
N LEU A 104 10.17 2.88 0.86
CA LEU A 104 9.24 2.55 -0.22
C LEU A 104 9.97 2.12 -1.48
N SER A 105 9.49 1.06 -2.11
CA SER A 105 9.99 0.50 -3.36
C SER A 105 8.83 0.13 -4.29
N GLY A 106 9.15 -0.27 -5.52
CA GLY A 106 8.18 -0.62 -6.54
C GLY A 106 7.67 -2.05 -6.44
N PRO A 107 6.64 -2.38 -7.23
CA PRO A 107 5.96 -3.67 -7.18
C PRO A 107 6.83 -4.84 -7.63
N PHE A 108 7.92 -4.56 -8.33
CA PHE A 108 8.84 -5.58 -8.89
C PHE A 108 10.30 -5.34 -8.47
N ASP A 109 10.54 -4.42 -7.53
CA ASP A 109 11.87 -4.17 -6.97
C ASP A 109 12.29 -5.30 -6.04
N ASP A 110 13.60 -5.52 -5.92
CA ASP A 110 14.15 -6.50 -5.01
C ASP A 110 14.00 -6.07 -3.54
N ILE A 111 13.83 -7.06 -2.66
CA ILE A 111 13.82 -6.86 -1.21
C ILE A 111 15.18 -7.27 -0.65
N PRO A 112 15.99 -6.33 -0.12
CA PRO A 112 17.28 -6.67 0.47
C PRO A 112 17.10 -7.42 1.79
N ILE A 113 17.70 -8.60 1.91
CA ILE A 113 17.66 -9.40 3.13
C ILE A 113 18.83 -9.03 4.03
N VAL A 114 18.51 -8.51 5.20
CA VAL A 114 19.49 -8.08 6.20
C VAL A 114 19.35 -8.91 7.46
N GLY A 115 20.30 -9.80 7.70
CA GLY A 115 20.27 -10.68 8.87
C GLY A 115 19.32 -11.88 8.69
N THR A 116 18.73 -12.37 9.77
CA THR A 116 18.00 -13.63 9.82
C THR A 116 16.57 -13.50 10.34
N SER A 117 16.04 -12.28 10.39
CA SER A 117 14.73 -11.97 10.99
C SER A 117 13.83 -11.10 10.12
N VAL A 118 14.05 -11.15 8.79
CA VAL A 118 13.23 -10.42 7.83
C VAL A 118 11.96 -11.21 7.56
N ASP A 119 10.82 -10.56 7.68
CA ASP A 119 9.50 -11.17 7.63
C ASP A 119 8.57 -10.37 6.70
N TRP A 120 7.53 -11.01 6.22
CA TRP A 120 6.52 -10.48 5.30
C TRP A 120 5.25 -10.05 6.04
N GLU A 121 4.56 -9.06 5.49
CA GLU A 121 3.25 -8.59 5.93
C GLU A 121 2.50 -8.00 4.73
N VAL A 122 1.58 -8.78 4.12
CA VAL A 122 0.68 -8.22 3.08
C VAL A 122 -0.26 -7.20 3.70
N GLU A 123 -0.44 -6.07 3.02
CA GLU A 123 -1.34 -5.02 3.46
C GLU A 123 -2.12 -4.40 2.30
N LEU A 124 -3.37 -4.06 2.55
CA LEU A 124 -4.08 -3.08 1.75
C LEU A 124 -3.51 -1.70 2.11
N VAL A 125 -3.24 -0.87 1.10
CA VAL A 125 -2.70 0.48 1.33
C VAL A 125 -3.66 1.50 0.74
N ALA A 126 -4.10 2.46 1.57
CA ALA A 126 -4.91 3.59 1.12
C ALA A 126 -4.03 4.79 0.76
N VAL A 127 -4.36 5.47 -0.34
CA VAL A 127 -3.70 6.69 -0.81
C VAL A 127 -4.65 7.86 -0.59
N VAL A 128 -4.19 8.89 0.11
CA VAL A 128 -4.97 10.11 0.38
C VAL A 128 -5.06 10.95 -0.90
N GLY A 129 -6.27 11.40 -1.25
CA GLY A 129 -6.54 12.21 -2.45
C GLY A 129 -6.82 13.68 -2.15
N ARG A 130 -7.32 13.98 -0.96
CA ARG A 130 -7.63 15.34 -0.51
C ARG A 130 -7.03 15.60 0.85
N GLN A 131 -6.70 16.86 1.13
CA GLN A 131 -6.29 17.25 2.47
C GLN A 131 -7.41 16.95 3.47
N ALA A 132 -7.11 16.13 4.48
CA ALA A 132 -8.05 15.71 5.50
C ALA A 132 -7.62 16.24 6.87
N ASP A 133 -8.54 16.92 7.55
CA ASP A 133 -8.35 17.52 8.85
C ASP A 133 -9.64 17.35 9.64
N ASN A 134 -9.62 16.55 10.70
CA ASN A 134 -10.77 16.23 11.54
C ASN A 134 -12.00 15.74 10.75
N VAL A 135 -11.77 14.75 9.89
CA VAL A 135 -12.78 14.17 8.98
C VAL A 135 -13.66 13.17 9.73
N SER A 136 -14.96 13.15 9.44
CA SER A 136 -15.88 12.14 9.98
C SER A 136 -15.67 10.78 9.29
N VAL A 137 -16.04 9.69 9.96
CA VAL A 137 -16.02 8.34 9.38
C VAL A 137 -16.90 8.26 8.11
N ASP A 138 -18.05 8.91 8.14
CA ASP A 138 -19.02 8.88 7.03
C ASP A 138 -18.48 9.58 5.76
N ASP A 139 -17.63 10.59 5.91
CA ASP A 139 -17.07 11.36 4.80
C ASP A 139 -15.73 10.79 4.32
N ALA A 140 -15.09 9.90 5.08
CA ALA A 140 -13.71 9.50 4.94
C ALA A 140 -13.34 8.95 3.55
N TRP A 141 -14.20 8.14 2.92
CA TRP A 141 -13.97 7.63 1.58
C TRP A 141 -13.79 8.73 0.52
N SER A 142 -14.42 9.90 0.70
CA SER A 142 -14.28 11.03 -0.22
C SER A 142 -12.89 11.68 -0.21
N TYR A 143 -12.06 11.34 0.78
CA TYR A 143 -10.68 11.81 0.95
C TYR A 143 -9.64 10.82 0.42
N ILE A 144 -10.06 9.62 0.01
CA ILE A 144 -9.17 8.57 -0.52
C ILE A 144 -9.13 8.62 -2.04
N ALA A 145 -7.93 8.77 -2.60
CA ALA A 145 -7.68 8.71 -4.04
C ALA A 145 -7.85 7.29 -4.58
N GLY A 146 -7.39 6.31 -3.84
CA GLY A 146 -7.46 4.92 -4.26
C GLY A 146 -6.73 3.98 -3.31
N LEU A 147 -6.76 2.71 -3.71
CA LEU A 147 -6.17 1.60 -2.98
C LEU A 147 -5.03 0.98 -3.80
N THR A 148 -4.01 0.48 -3.12
CA THR A 148 -2.89 -0.24 -3.73
C THR A 148 -2.45 -1.41 -2.86
N VAL A 149 -1.68 -2.33 -3.44
CA VAL A 149 -1.07 -3.44 -2.69
C VAL A 149 0.18 -2.93 -1.98
N GLY A 150 0.45 -3.41 -0.78
CA GLY A 150 1.68 -3.14 -0.05
C GLY A 150 2.26 -4.35 0.67
N GLN A 151 3.53 -4.24 1.01
CA GLN A 151 4.22 -5.13 1.94
C GLN A 151 4.90 -4.30 3.02
N ASP A 152 4.55 -4.56 4.27
CA ASP A 152 5.24 -3.98 5.43
C ASP A 152 6.36 -4.90 5.91
N ILE A 153 7.40 -5.05 5.06
CA ILE A 153 8.55 -5.89 5.35
C ILE A 153 9.19 -5.47 6.68
N SER A 154 9.50 -6.44 7.50
CA SER A 154 9.85 -6.27 8.90
C SER A 154 11.18 -6.93 9.26
N ASP A 155 12.17 -6.17 9.74
CA ASP A 155 13.27 -6.72 10.51
C ASP A 155 12.83 -6.89 11.95
N ARG A 156 12.34 -8.08 12.29
CA ARG A 156 11.74 -8.37 13.61
C ARG A 156 12.68 -8.11 14.76
N LYS A 157 13.98 -8.39 14.58
CA LYS A 157 14.98 -8.15 15.61
C LYS A 157 15.17 -6.66 15.89
N LEU A 158 15.27 -5.87 14.83
CA LEU A 158 15.38 -4.40 14.95
C LEU A 158 14.07 -3.79 15.46
N GLN A 159 12.92 -4.28 14.99
CA GLN A 159 11.58 -3.85 15.41
C GLN A 159 11.41 -3.94 16.94
N MET A 160 11.96 -4.98 17.56
CA MET A 160 11.82 -5.23 19.00
C MET A 160 12.97 -4.65 19.83
N ALA A 161 14.05 -4.16 19.22
CA ALA A 161 15.26 -3.72 19.92
C ALA A 161 15.04 -2.48 20.81
N ALA A 162 14.12 -1.59 20.44
CA ALA A 162 13.78 -0.38 21.20
C ALA A 162 12.38 -0.47 21.84
N GLY A 163 11.99 -1.63 22.33
CA GLY A 163 10.66 -1.88 22.87
C GLY A 163 9.62 -1.95 21.75
N ARG A 164 8.52 -1.19 21.88
CA ARG A 164 7.42 -1.21 20.89
C ARG A 164 7.51 -0.07 19.85
N GLN A 165 8.69 0.50 19.61
CA GLN A 165 8.89 1.50 18.56
C GLN A 165 9.30 0.81 17.26
N PHE A 166 8.35 0.59 16.37
CA PHE A 166 8.51 -0.28 15.20
C PHE A 166 9.18 0.38 13.99
N SER A 167 9.14 1.72 13.91
CA SER A 167 9.46 2.47 12.68
C SER A 167 10.80 2.09 12.02
N LEU A 168 11.88 1.93 12.78
CA LEU A 168 13.20 1.57 12.19
C LEU A 168 13.23 0.13 11.67
N GLY A 169 12.62 -0.83 12.38
CA GLY A 169 12.53 -2.22 11.95
C GLY A 169 11.71 -2.43 10.69
N LYS A 170 10.82 -1.49 10.42
CA LYS A 170 9.89 -1.44 9.29
C LYS A 170 10.37 -0.54 8.13
N SER A 171 11.52 0.13 8.27
CA SER A 171 11.93 1.21 7.34
C SER A 171 13.32 1.03 6.71
N ARG A 172 13.85 -0.19 6.65
CA ARG A 172 15.03 -0.43 5.82
C ARG A 172 14.71 -0.15 4.35
N ARG A 173 15.71 0.24 3.56
CA ARG A 173 15.54 0.45 2.11
C ARG A 173 14.90 -0.81 1.48
N GLY A 174 13.84 -0.64 0.68
CA GLY A 174 13.13 -1.72 0.02
C GLY A 174 12.13 -2.48 0.91
N PHE A 175 11.89 -2.02 2.15
CA PHE A 175 10.96 -2.68 3.08
C PHE A 175 9.49 -2.22 2.95
N GLY A 176 9.20 -1.42 1.94
CA GLY A 176 7.85 -0.95 1.61
C GLY A 176 7.53 -1.10 0.13
N PRO A 177 7.60 -2.32 -0.46
CA PRO A 177 7.08 -2.52 -1.80
C PRO A 177 5.63 -2.11 -1.89
N MET A 178 5.24 -1.38 -2.94
CA MET A 178 3.85 -1.00 -3.19
C MET A 178 3.55 -0.85 -4.68
N GLY A 179 2.31 -1.11 -5.06
CA GLY A 179 1.81 -1.07 -6.42
C GLY A 179 0.99 -2.33 -6.77
N PRO A 180 0.88 -2.73 -8.04
CA PRO A 180 1.40 -2.06 -9.24
C PRO A 180 0.59 -0.81 -9.62
N PHE A 181 -0.67 -0.74 -9.18
CA PHE A 181 -1.63 0.31 -9.52
C PHE A 181 -2.16 1.00 -8.27
N VAL A 182 -2.67 2.23 -8.44
CA VAL A 182 -3.68 2.82 -7.55
C VAL A 182 -5.01 2.70 -8.25
N VAL A 183 -6.01 2.12 -7.58
CA VAL A 183 -7.35 1.88 -8.09
C VAL A 183 -8.34 2.65 -7.25
N THR A 184 -9.14 3.50 -7.88
CA THR A 184 -10.13 4.34 -7.18
C THR A 184 -11.25 3.51 -6.56
N PRO A 185 -11.86 3.94 -5.44
CA PRO A 185 -12.86 3.15 -4.72
C PRO A 185 -14.09 2.75 -5.55
N ASP A 186 -14.46 3.56 -6.55
CA ASP A 186 -15.58 3.31 -7.46
C ASP A 186 -15.40 2.12 -8.42
N GLU A 187 -14.17 1.60 -8.54
CA GLU A 187 -13.88 0.39 -9.34
C GLU A 187 -14.20 -0.92 -8.60
N PHE A 188 -14.49 -0.86 -7.32
CA PHE A 188 -14.81 -2.03 -6.50
C PHE A 188 -16.30 -2.10 -6.21
N GLU A 189 -16.86 -3.31 -6.17
CA GLU A 189 -18.23 -3.53 -5.70
C GLU A 189 -18.36 -3.10 -4.22
N ASN A 190 -17.35 -3.46 -3.42
CA ASN A 190 -17.23 -3.04 -2.03
C ASN A 190 -15.75 -2.82 -1.66
N PRO A 191 -15.26 -1.56 -1.57
CA PRO A 191 -13.87 -1.27 -1.24
C PRO A 191 -13.48 -1.64 0.21
N ASP A 192 -14.45 -1.89 1.09
CA ASP A 192 -14.20 -2.36 2.46
C ASP A 192 -14.03 -3.88 2.56
N ASP A 193 -14.31 -4.65 1.48
CA ASP A 193 -14.24 -6.11 1.50
C ASP A 193 -13.53 -6.68 0.27
N LEU A 194 -12.21 -6.65 0.28
CA LEU A 194 -11.33 -7.15 -0.77
C LEU A 194 -10.51 -8.34 -0.26
N ALA A 195 -10.38 -9.39 -1.07
CA ALA A 195 -9.47 -10.48 -0.77
C ALA A 195 -8.02 -10.00 -0.94
N LEU A 196 -7.14 -10.40 -0.01
CA LEU A 196 -5.72 -10.10 -0.06
C LEU A 196 -4.90 -11.25 0.49
N GLY A 197 -3.68 -11.40 -0.04
CA GLY A 197 -2.79 -12.45 0.42
C GLY A 197 -1.38 -12.33 -0.14
N CYS A 198 -0.51 -13.22 0.32
CA CYS A 198 0.80 -13.37 -0.25
C CYS A 198 1.28 -14.82 -0.23
N SER A 199 2.23 -15.13 -1.11
CA SER A 199 2.94 -16.40 -1.15
C SER A 199 4.45 -16.19 -1.10
N VAL A 200 5.15 -17.15 -0.50
CA VAL A 200 6.62 -17.26 -0.54
C VAL A 200 6.97 -18.52 -1.31
N ASP A 201 7.66 -18.37 -2.43
CA ASP A 201 8.03 -19.47 -3.35
C ASP A 201 6.81 -20.31 -3.81
N GLY A 202 5.65 -19.66 -3.99
CA GLY A 202 4.40 -20.29 -4.40
C GLY A 202 3.58 -20.92 -3.26
N GLU A 203 4.09 -20.97 -2.03
CA GLU A 203 3.32 -21.36 -0.86
C GLU A 203 2.54 -20.15 -0.34
N VAL A 204 1.19 -20.21 -0.35
CA VAL A 204 0.35 -19.18 0.24
C VAL A 204 0.59 -19.13 1.75
N VAL A 205 1.02 -17.98 2.24
CA VAL A 205 1.40 -17.78 3.65
C VAL A 205 0.46 -16.85 4.41
N GLN A 206 -0.23 -15.96 3.71
CA GLN A 206 -1.33 -15.13 4.22
C GLN A 206 -2.48 -15.13 3.20
N ASP A 207 -3.72 -15.23 3.69
CA ASP A 207 -4.95 -15.22 2.91
C ASP A 207 -6.09 -14.71 3.81
N ALA A 208 -6.68 -13.57 3.46
CA ALA A 208 -7.68 -12.89 4.28
C ALA A 208 -8.57 -11.95 3.45
N ARG A 209 -9.47 -11.25 4.13
CA ARG A 209 -10.28 -10.16 3.55
C ARG A 209 -10.10 -8.87 4.32
N SER A 210 -10.16 -7.72 3.62
CA SER A 210 -10.06 -6.41 4.27
C SER A 210 -11.23 -6.10 5.21
N SER A 211 -12.37 -6.77 5.05
CA SER A 211 -13.49 -6.70 6.00
C SER A 211 -13.16 -7.22 7.42
N ASP A 212 -12.05 -7.96 7.57
CA ASP A 212 -11.57 -8.44 8.87
C ASP A 212 -10.72 -7.39 9.63
N LEU A 213 -10.47 -6.22 9.02
CA LEU A 213 -9.82 -5.10 9.69
C LEU A 213 -10.58 -4.69 10.97
N ILE A 214 -9.87 -4.52 12.08
CA ILE A 214 -10.43 -4.00 13.35
C ILE A 214 -10.85 -2.54 13.17
N PHE A 215 -9.98 -1.74 12.58
CA PHE A 215 -10.21 -0.36 12.18
C PHE A 215 -10.18 -0.32 10.64
N ASN A 216 -11.33 -0.19 10.00
CA ASN A 216 -11.43 -0.06 8.54
C ASN A 216 -10.86 1.29 8.06
N ILE A 217 -10.70 1.45 6.75
CA ILE A 217 -10.09 2.65 6.16
C ILE A 217 -10.80 3.93 6.59
N PRO A 218 -12.15 4.04 6.56
CA PRO A 218 -12.84 5.22 7.08
C PRO A 218 -12.51 5.57 8.54
N THR A 219 -12.46 4.57 9.41
CA THR A 219 -12.07 4.76 10.81
C THR A 219 -10.62 5.25 10.93
N LEU A 220 -9.69 4.67 10.16
CA LEU A 220 -8.29 5.10 10.16
C LEU A 220 -8.12 6.56 9.70
N VAL A 221 -8.82 6.97 8.65
CA VAL A 221 -8.80 8.36 8.16
C VAL A 221 -9.33 9.30 9.23
N ALA A 222 -10.46 8.97 9.88
CA ALA A 222 -11.04 9.79 10.93
C ALA A 222 -10.11 9.93 12.14
N GLU A 223 -9.59 8.80 12.64
CA GLU A 223 -8.68 8.77 13.79
C GLU A 223 -7.37 9.54 13.52
N LEU A 224 -6.73 9.29 12.38
CA LEU A 224 -5.49 9.96 12.01
C LEU A 224 -5.71 11.47 11.79
N SER A 225 -6.77 11.86 11.04
CA SER A 225 -7.05 13.27 10.74
C SER A 225 -7.49 14.06 11.96
N SER A 226 -7.96 13.41 13.02
CA SER A 226 -8.28 14.07 14.30
C SER A 226 -7.03 14.54 15.05
N VAL A 227 -5.87 13.97 14.74
CA VAL A 227 -4.59 14.26 15.42
C VAL A 227 -3.68 15.14 14.58
N LEU A 228 -3.66 14.94 13.26
CA LEU A 228 -2.78 15.64 12.34
C LEU A 228 -3.40 15.72 10.94
N THR A 229 -3.02 16.72 10.17
CA THR A 229 -3.48 16.84 8.78
C THR A 229 -2.90 15.75 7.89
N LEU A 230 -3.76 15.05 7.14
CA LEU A 230 -3.34 14.16 6.05
C LEU A 230 -3.28 14.97 4.75
N TYR A 231 -2.30 14.71 3.93
CA TYR A 231 -2.08 15.44 2.66
C TYR A 231 -2.28 14.53 1.45
N PRO A 232 -2.68 15.09 0.30
CA PRO A 232 -2.73 14.34 -0.95
C PRO A 232 -1.41 13.61 -1.22
N GLY A 233 -1.51 12.33 -1.61
CA GLY A 233 -0.36 11.45 -1.80
C GLY A 233 0.21 10.83 -0.52
N ASP A 234 -0.29 11.16 0.68
CA ASP A 234 0.05 10.38 1.87
C ASP A 234 -0.50 8.96 1.75
N VAL A 235 0.18 8.00 2.36
CA VAL A 235 -0.20 6.59 2.29
C VAL A 235 -0.41 5.99 3.68
N ILE A 236 -1.41 5.11 3.80
CA ILE A 236 -1.78 4.41 5.01
C ILE A 236 -1.68 2.91 4.75
N PHE A 237 -0.66 2.26 5.29
CA PHE A 237 -0.57 0.81 5.39
C PHE A 237 -1.53 0.37 6.49
N THR A 238 -2.57 -0.40 6.13
CA THR A 238 -3.73 -0.60 7.01
C THR A 238 -3.56 -1.72 8.02
N GLY A 239 -2.45 -2.42 8.02
CA GLY A 239 -2.18 -3.59 8.85
C GLY A 239 -2.26 -4.89 8.08
N THR A 240 -1.66 -5.93 8.65
CA THR A 240 -1.52 -7.25 8.06
C THR A 240 -2.40 -8.30 8.74
N PRO A 241 -2.93 -9.29 7.99
CA PRO A 241 -3.63 -10.44 8.55
C PRO A 241 -2.65 -11.44 9.20
N SER A 242 -3.20 -12.50 9.80
CA SER A 242 -2.45 -13.64 10.34
C SER A 242 -1.61 -14.36 9.26
N GLY A 243 -0.62 -15.14 9.69
CA GLY A 243 0.25 -15.93 8.82
C GLY A 243 1.63 -15.34 8.62
N VAL A 244 2.02 -14.33 9.42
CA VAL A 244 3.39 -13.79 9.42
C VAL A 244 4.41 -14.85 9.82
N GLY A 245 5.62 -14.73 9.28
CA GLY A 245 6.66 -15.74 9.47
C GLY A 245 7.09 -15.90 10.92
N MET A 246 7.13 -14.80 11.69
CA MET A 246 7.51 -14.81 13.11
C MET A 246 6.54 -15.63 13.97
N ALA A 247 5.25 -15.66 13.64
CA ALA A 247 4.23 -16.39 14.41
C ALA A 247 4.16 -17.89 14.06
N ARG A 248 4.83 -18.33 13.01
CA ARG A 248 4.87 -19.74 12.59
C ARG A 248 5.64 -20.62 13.58
N LYS A 249 5.37 -21.90 13.56
CA LYS A 249 6.05 -22.89 14.42
C LYS A 249 6.65 -24.01 13.55
N PRO A 250 7.98 -24.06 13.34
CA PRO A 250 8.96 -23.06 13.80
C PRO A 250 8.82 -21.71 13.08
N PRO A 251 9.32 -20.59 13.65
CA PRO A 251 9.35 -19.29 12.97
C PRO A 251 10.09 -19.38 11.63
N ARG A 252 9.56 -18.67 10.61
CA ARG A 252 10.14 -18.63 9.26
C ARG A 252 10.50 -17.18 8.93
N ALA A 253 11.68 -16.97 8.36
CA ALA A 253 12.12 -15.67 7.84
C ALA A 253 12.36 -15.76 6.32
N LEU A 254 12.29 -14.63 5.65
CA LEU A 254 12.73 -14.48 4.26
C LEU A 254 14.25 -14.66 4.19
N THR A 255 14.70 -15.34 3.13
CA THR A 255 16.12 -15.58 2.82
C THR A 255 16.41 -15.14 1.38
N PRO A 256 17.67 -14.81 1.04
CA PRO A 256 18.04 -14.53 -0.34
C PRO A 256 17.62 -15.68 -1.27
N GLY A 257 17.03 -15.31 -2.42
CA GLY A 257 16.48 -16.23 -3.40
C GLY A 257 14.99 -16.50 -3.24
N ASN A 258 14.35 -16.22 -2.10
CA ASN A 258 12.89 -16.33 -2.01
C ASN A 258 12.19 -15.34 -2.96
N VAL A 259 11.05 -15.74 -3.48
CA VAL A 259 10.16 -14.92 -4.28
C VAL A 259 8.87 -14.68 -3.48
N LEU A 260 8.60 -13.41 -3.20
CA LEU A 260 7.39 -12.97 -2.51
C LEU A 260 6.40 -12.44 -3.54
N GLU A 261 5.25 -13.10 -3.69
CA GLU A 261 4.13 -12.61 -4.49
C GLU A 261 3.04 -12.11 -3.56
N THR A 262 2.51 -10.91 -3.84
CA THR A 262 1.56 -10.21 -2.97
C THR A 262 0.42 -9.67 -3.80
N TRP A 263 -0.83 -9.93 -3.43
CA TRP A 263 -1.99 -9.53 -4.22
C TRP A 263 -3.11 -8.93 -3.36
N VAL A 264 -3.90 -8.07 -4.01
CA VAL A 264 -5.21 -7.60 -3.54
C VAL A 264 -6.19 -7.68 -4.71
N GLU A 265 -7.38 -8.20 -4.43
CA GLU A 265 -8.49 -8.31 -5.38
C GLU A 265 -8.77 -6.98 -6.08
N GLY A 266 -8.96 -7.00 -7.41
CA GLY A 266 -9.23 -5.82 -8.22
C GLY A 266 -8.04 -4.87 -8.47
N ILE A 267 -6.94 -5.01 -7.70
CA ILE A 267 -5.77 -4.13 -7.85
C ILE A 267 -4.69 -4.80 -8.70
N GLY A 268 -4.21 -5.97 -8.29
CA GLY A 268 -3.16 -6.68 -9.01
C GLY A 268 -2.19 -7.42 -8.09
N THR A 269 -1.06 -7.83 -8.66
CA THR A 269 -0.04 -8.64 -7.97
C THR A 269 1.33 -7.97 -8.08
N MET A 270 2.03 -7.87 -6.97
CA MET A 270 3.45 -7.54 -6.90
C MET A 270 4.28 -8.83 -6.86
N ARG A 271 5.51 -8.77 -7.36
CA ARG A 271 6.45 -9.89 -7.32
C ARG A 271 7.85 -9.39 -7.02
N ASN A 272 8.32 -9.66 -5.82
CA ASN A 272 9.59 -9.16 -5.32
C ASN A 272 10.55 -10.33 -5.04
N THR A 273 11.81 -10.22 -5.52
CA THR A 273 12.85 -11.19 -5.21
C THR A 273 13.65 -10.74 -4.00
N CYS A 274 13.89 -11.65 -3.09
CA CYS A 274 14.74 -11.41 -1.91
C CYS A 274 16.22 -11.56 -2.31
N VAL A 275 17.06 -10.54 -2.05
CA VAL A 275 18.49 -10.49 -2.41
C VAL A 275 19.40 -10.27 -1.22
#